data_7020f80bb7897067a5f05308c9ff802c
#
_entry.id   7020f80bb7897067a5f05308c9ff802c
#
_cell.length_a   1.000
_cell.length_b   1.000
_cell.length_c   1.000
_cell.angle_alpha   90.00
_cell.angle_beta   90.00
_cell.angle_gamma   90.00
#
_symmetry.space_group_name_H-M   'P 1'
#
loop_
_entity.id
_entity.type
_entity.pdbx_description
1 polymer ?
#
loop_
_entity_poly.entity_id
_entity_poly.type
_entity_poly.pdbx_seq_one_letter_code
_entity_poly.pdbx_strand_id
1 'polypeptide(L)'
;MALEWAGQPYVTGEMTAVGNVMRGGPSTDKDLPFLMLGGDGDLRYHGRDNIAVDKFGNPLPMFGRYGETRARLIEVKKPVIWPSNIAFLPARDVETHVLANAGARPWDRDADDIRVLFFIAEGRGEIIDDENEVSAYPSPKPTAAPFVEADWDLDTMEPKSGLYPGQKAPAQETMSARDRIMRQ
;
A
#
# COMPACT_ATOMS: atom_id res chain seq x y z
N MET A 1 -16.92 -2.92 -8.30
CA MET A 1 -16.92 -3.02 -9.76
C MET A 1 -17.93 -4.09 -10.14
N ALA A 2 -18.97 -3.77 -10.84
CA ALA A 2 -19.88 -4.76 -11.39
C ALA A 2 -19.41 -5.10 -12.80
N LEU A 3 -19.23 -6.36 -13.08
CA LEU A 3 -18.76 -6.84 -14.37
C LEU A 3 -19.95 -7.44 -15.11
N GLU A 4 -20.19 -6.96 -16.32
CA GLU A 4 -21.00 -7.69 -17.28
C GLU A 4 -20.14 -8.85 -17.80
N TRP A 5 -20.65 -10.06 -17.66
CA TRP A 5 -19.98 -11.24 -18.18
C TRP A 5 -20.89 -11.95 -19.17
N ALA A 6 -20.49 -11.96 -20.44
CA ALA A 6 -21.11 -12.80 -21.49
C ALA A 6 -22.64 -12.77 -21.53
N GLY A 7 -23.27 -11.60 -21.46
CA GLY A 7 -24.71 -11.42 -21.55
C GLY A 7 -25.50 -11.81 -20.29
N GLN A 8 -24.82 -12.08 -19.17
CA GLN A 8 -25.48 -12.24 -17.87
C GLN A 8 -25.92 -10.89 -17.34
N PRO A 9 -27.04 -10.81 -16.60
CA PRO A 9 -27.45 -9.55 -15.98
C PRO A 9 -26.36 -9.06 -15.02
N TYR A 10 -26.21 -7.74 -14.93
CA TYR A 10 -25.29 -7.11 -13.99
C TYR A 10 -25.57 -7.55 -12.56
N VAL A 11 -24.58 -8.09 -11.90
CA VAL A 11 -24.69 -8.46 -10.49
C VAL A 11 -24.20 -7.35 -9.60
N THR A 12 -24.73 -7.28 -8.39
CA THR A 12 -24.29 -6.34 -7.38
C THR A 12 -22.87 -6.72 -6.92
N GLY A 13 -21.94 -5.79 -7.08
CA GLY A 13 -20.58 -5.92 -6.55
C GLY A 13 -20.57 -5.71 -5.03
N GLU A 14 -19.58 -6.27 -4.35
CA GLU A 14 -19.35 -6.09 -2.93
C GLU A 14 -17.92 -5.65 -2.66
N MET A 15 -17.74 -4.60 -1.84
CA MET A 15 -16.43 -4.06 -1.51
C MET A 15 -16.36 -3.59 -0.06
N THR A 16 -15.27 -3.90 0.59
CA THR A 16 -14.90 -3.33 1.89
C THR A 16 -13.55 -2.63 1.76
N ALA A 17 -13.48 -1.37 2.18
CA ALA A 17 -12.25 -0.59 2.22
C ALA A 17 -12.08 0.00 3.62
N VAL A 18 -11.03 -0.40 4.31
CA VAL A 18 -10.74 0.04 5.69
C VAL A 18 -9.27 0.38 5.83
N GLY A 19 -8.97 1.54 6.41
CA GLY A 19 -7.60 1.93 6.72
C GLY A 19 -6.74 2.20 5.48
N ASN A 20 -7.31 2.73 4.40
CA ASN A 20 -6.55 3.03 3.19
C ASN A 20 -6.18 4.51 3.11
N VAL A 21 -5.04 4.78 2.49
CA VAL A 21 -4.61 6.14 2.16
C VAL A 21 -4.40 6.25 0.66
N MET A 22 -5.09 7.20 0.04
CA MET A 22 -4.84 7.65 -1.31
C MET A 22 -4.23 9.04 -1.26
N ARG A 23 -3.04 9.19 -1.81
CA ARG A 23 -2.36 10.48 -1.94
C ARG A 23 -2.09 10.76 -3.40
N GLY A 24 -2.64 11.85 -3.91
CA GLY A 24 -2.37 12.30 -5.27
C GLY A 24 -0.94 12.76 -5.46
N GLY A 25 -0.35 12.46 -6.61
CA GLY A 25 0.94 12.98 -7.06
C GLY A 25 0.79 14.11 -8.07
N PRO A 26 1.92 14.65 -8.60
CA PRO A 26 1.90 15.73 -9.60
C PRO A 26 1.10 15.42 -10.87
N SER A 27 1.09 14.15 -11.29
CA SER A 27 0.37 13.68 -12.49
C SER A 27 -1.03 13.15 -12.19
N THR A 28 -1.51 13.26 -10.94
CA THR A 28 -2.85 12.82 -10.57
C THR A 28 -3.87 13.90 -10.92
N ASP A 29 -4.97 13.49 -11.54
CA ASP A 29 -6.10 14.40 -11.83
C ASP A 29 -6.59 15.07 -10.54
N LYS A 30 -6.90 16.38 -10.62
CA LYS A 30 -7.21 17.20 -9.44
C LYS A 30 -8.37 16.70 -8.61
N ASP A 31 -9.36 16.08 -9.25
CA ASP A 31 -10.60 15.66 -8.60
C ASP A 31 -10.75 14.14 -8.60
N LEU A 32 -9.63 13.38 -8.73
CA LEU A 32 -9.67 11.93 -8.73
C LEU A 32 -10.20 11.44 -7.39
N PRO A 33 -11.38 10.78 -7.36
CA PRO A 33 -11.96 10.31 -6.11
C PRO A 33 -11.26 9.04 -5.60
N PHE A 34 -11.36 8.78 -4.30
CA PHE A 34 -10.88 7.55 -3.68
C PHE A 34 -11.50 6.29 -4.33
N LEU A 35 -12.79 6.33 -4.59
CA LEU A 35 -13.52 5.26 -5.26
C LEU A 35 -14.26 5.80 -6.47
N MET A 36 -13.93 5.28 -7.65
CA MET A 36 -14.59 5.59 -8.90
C MET A 36 -15.60 4.49 -9.26
N LEU A 37 -16.87 4.82 -9.27
CA LEU A 37 -17.94 3.91 -9.64
C LEU A 37 -18.12 3.90 -11.16
N GLY A 38 -18.04 2.71 -11.76
CA GLY A 38 -18.23 2.50 -13.20
C GLY A 38 -19.14 1.30 -13.46
N GLY A 39 -19.60 1.17 -14.72
CA GLY A 39 -20.50 0.09 -15.14
C GLY A 39 -21.96 0.32 -14.73
N ASP A 40 -22.78 -0.71 -14.82
CA ASP A 40 -24.25 -0.64 -14.62
C ASP A 40 -24.75 -1.43 -13.41
N GLY A 41 -23.91 -2.26 -12.79
CA GLY A 41 -24.25 -3.01 -11.59
C GLY A 41 -24.01 -2.22 -10.30
N ASP A 42 -24.93 -2.36 -9.34
CA ASP A 42 -24.81 -1.70 -8.04
C ASP A 42 -23.58 -2.17 -7.26
N LEU A 43 -23.05 -1.32 -6.37
CA LEU A 43 -21.96 -1.66 -5.47
C LEU A 43 -22.42 -1.51 -4.01
N ARG A 44 -22.40 -2.61 -3.25
CA ARG A 44 -22.52 -2.60 -1.80
C ARG A 44 -21.14 -2.31 -1.20
N TYR A 45 -21.03 -1.19 -0.52
CA TYR A 45 -19.76 -0.66 -0.05
C TYR A 45 -19.76 -0.47 1.47
N HIS A 46 -18.72 -0.98 2.12
CA HIS A 46 -18.39 -0.59 3.49
C HIS A 46 -17.04 0.13 3.48
N GLY A 47 -17.05 1.38 3.92
CA GLY A 47 -15.85 2.18 4.08
C GLY A 47 -15.68 2.65 5.51
N ARG A 48 -14.46 2.54 6.03
CA ARG A 48 -14.11 3.05 7.36
C ARG A 48 -12.66 3.47 7.40
N ASP A 49 -12.41 4.65 8.01
CA ASP A 49 -11.05 5.14 8.25
C ASP A 49 -10.18 5.14 6.97
N ASN A 50 -10.72 5.74 5.89
CA ASN A 50 -10.00 5.93 4.63
C ASN A 50 -9.67 7.42 4.47
N ILE A 51 -8.50 7.72 3.96
CA ILE A 51 -8.01 9.08 3.68
C ILE A 51 -7.77 9.20 2.18
N ALA A 52 -8.26 10.29 1.59
CA ALA A 52 -7.95 10.68 0.22
C ALA A 52 -7.53 12.15 0.21
N VAL A 53 -6.32 12.41 -0.25
CA VAL A 53 -5.75 13.76 -0.31
C VAL A 53 -4.98 13.99 -1.61
N ASP A 54 -4.93 15.25 -2.03
CA ASP A 54 -4.06 15.67 -3.13
C ASP A 54 -2.58 15.75 -2.69
N LYS A 55 -1.71 16.14 -3.61
CA LYS A 55 -0.27 16.31 -3.33
C LYS A 55 0.06 17.38 -2.27
N PHE A 56 -0.89 18.24 -1.95
CA PHE A 56 -0.74 19.29 -0.94
C PHE A 56 -1.40 18.90 0.40
N GLY A 57 -2.03 17.73 0.47
CA GLY A 57 -2.76 17.28 1.64
C GLY A 57 -4.21 17.76 1.74
N ASN A 58 -4.74 18.42 0.68
CA ASN A 58 -6.15 18.81 0.67
C ASN A 58 -7.04 17.59 0.43
N PRO A 59 -8.22 17.51 1.09
CA PRO A 59 -9.12 16.39 0.89
C PRO A 59 -9.61 16.25 -0.55
N LEU A 60 -9.63 15.01 -1.05
CA LEU A 60 -10.23 14.62 -2.31
C LEU A 60 -11.60 13.97 -2.08
N PRO A 61 -12.47 13.94 -3.11
CA PRO A 61 -13.76 13.25 -3.01
C PRO A 61 -13.59 11.78 -2.69
N MET A 62 -14.41 11.26 -1.78
CA MET A 62 -14.40 9.82 -1.47
C MET A 62 -15.04 8.98 -2.56
N PHE A 63 -15.98 9.56 -3.32
CA PHE A 63 -16.71 8.86 -4.38
C PHE A 63 -16.79 9.70 -5.63
N GLY A 64 -16.71 9.05 -6.77
CA GLY A 64 -16.95 9.63 -8.08
C GLY A 64 -17.57 8.63 -9.04
N ARG A 65 -17.86 9.09 -10.25
CA ARG A 65 -18.47 8.26 -11.30
C ARG A 65 -17.65 8.33 -12.58
N TYR A 66 -17.47 7.19 -13.20
CA TYR A 66 -16.81 7.09 -14.49
C TYR A 66 -17.85 7.02 -15.60
N GLY A 67 -17.85 8.01 -16.48
CA GLY A 67 -18.82 8.09 -17.58
C GLY A 67 -20.28 8.15 -17.11
N GLU A 68 -21.18 7.69 -17.96
CA GLU A 68 -22.63 7.63 -17.70
C GLU A 68 -23.02 6.32 -17.00
N THR A 69 -22.43 6.06 -15.83
CA THR A 69 -22.77 4.85 -15.06
C THR A 69 -24.18 4.94 -14.48
N ARG A 70 -24.93 3.82 -14.52
CA ARG A 70 -26.23 3.65 -13.86
C ARG A 70 -26.09 3.02 -12.49
N ALA A 71 -24.93 2.49 -12.18
CA ALA A 71 -24.65 1.83 -10.91
C ALA A 71 -24.94 2.74 -9.71
N ARG A 72 -25.51 2.18 -8.67
CA ARG A 72 -25.75 2.85 -7.39
C ARG A 72 -24.70 2.40 -6.39
N LEU A 73 -24.20 3.36 -5.62
CA LEU A 73 -23.41 3.06 -4.43
C LEU A 73 -24.37 2.84 -3.26
N ILE A 74 -24.32 1.66 -2.67
CA ILE A 74 -25.14 1.27 -1.52
C ILE A 74 -24.20 1.11 -0.32
N GLU A 75 -24.12 2.17 0.49
CA GLU A 75 -23.30 2.14 1.69
C GLU A 75 -23.91 1.24 2.75
N VAL A 76 -23.12 0.36 3.33
CA VAL A 76 -23.54 -0.58 4.37
C VAL A 76 -22.72 -0.42 5.66
N LYS A 77 -23.39 -0.59 6.80
CA LYS A 77 -22.78 -0.35 8.12
C LYS A 77 -21.75 -1.40 8.54
N LYS A 78 -21.82 -2.59 7.98
CA LYS A 78 -20.92 -3.70 8.32
C LYS A 78 -20.13 -4.12 7.09
N PRO A 79 -18.89 -4.56 7.26
CA PRO A 79 -18.12 -5.15 6.17
C PRO A 79 -18.92 -6.24 5.44
N VAL A 80 -18.93 -6.19 4.11
CA VAL A 80 -19.58 -7.22 3.28
C VAL A 80 -18.65 -8.41 3.07
N ILE A 81 -17.33 -8.13 3.04
CA ILE A 81 -16.28 -9.14 2.97
C ILE A 81 -15.22 -8.72 3.99
N TRP A 82 -14.96 -9.58 4.96
CA TRP A 82 -13.92 -9.33 5.95
C TRP A 82 -13.30 -10.64 6.42
N PRO A 83 -12.04 -10.91 6.08
CA PRO A 83 -11.34 -12.08 6.58
C PRO A 83 -11.21 -12.05 8.11
N SER A 84 -11.32 -13.20 8.74
CA SER A 84 -11.04 -13.34 10.17
C SER A 84 -9.57 -13.07 10.46
N ASN A 85 -9.27 -12.47 11.59
CA ASN A 85 -7.91 -12.24 12.10
C ASN A 85 -7.04 -11.24 11.32
N ILE A 86 -7.65 -10.34 10.53
CA ILE A 86 -6.90 -9.22 9.96
C ILE A 86 -6.88 -8.06 10.96
N ALA A 87 -5.67 -7.69 11.38
CA ALA A 87 -5.42 -6.41 12.02
C ALA A 87 -5.19 -5.35 10.93
N PHE A 88 -5.67 -4.15 11.14
CA PHE A 88 -5.41 -3.01 10.25
C PHE A 88 -4.79 -1.86 11.03
N LEU A 89 -3.97 -1.07 10.34
CA LEU A 89 -3.44 0.17 10.89
C LEU A 89 -4.49 1.28 10.75
N PRO A 90 -4.57 2.22 11.70
CA PRO A 90 -5.29 3.47 11.48
C PRO A 90 -4.74 4.17 10.22
N ALA A 91 -5.64 4.74 9.39
CA ALA A 91 -5.22 5.36 8.14
C ALA A 91 -4.13 6.43 8.33
N ARG A 92 -4.19 7.18 9.43
CA ARG A 92 -3.15 8.19 9.76
C ARG A 92 -1.73 7.62 9.91
N ASP A 93 -1.59 6.32 10.21
CA ASP A 93 -0.31 5.67 10.47
C ASP A 93 0.21 4.91 9.24
N VAL A 94 -0.67 4.71 8.23
CA VAL A 94 -0.38 3.87 7.04
C VAL A 94 0.77 4.44 6.22
N GLU A 95 0.78 5.75 5.92
CA GLU A 95 1.83 6.35 5.09
C GLU A 95 3.22 6.15 5.73
N THR A 96 3.35 6.46 7.02
CA THR A 96 4.60 6.27 7.75
C THR A 96 5.04 4.80 7.76
N HIS A 97 4.08 3.90 7.99
CA HIS A 97 4.36 2.46 8.00
C HIS A 97 4.81 1.97 6.61
N VAL A 98 4.11 2.37 5.55
CA VAL A 98 4.44 1.96 4.18
C VAL A 98 5.81 2.49 3.76
N LEU A 99 6.11 3.77 4.01
CA LEU A 99 7.41 4.36 3.68
C LEU A 99 8.57 3.67 4.42
N ALA A 100 8.34 3.24 5.66
CA ALA A 100 9.34 2.52 6.43
C ALA A 100 9.57 1.08 5.93
N ASN A 101 8.51 0.38 5.47
CA ASN A 101 8.53 -1.05 5.24
C ASN A 101 8.35 -1.47 3.77
N ALA A 102 8.11 -0.55 2.83
CA ALA A 102 7.93 -0.88 1.43
C ALA A 102 9.23 -1.38 0.78
N GLY A 103 9.06 -2.26 -0.20
CA GLY A 103 10.15 -2.91 -0.93
C GLY A 103 10.46 -4.30 -0.39
N ALA A 104 11.10 -5.12 -1.23
CA ALA A 104 11.45 -6.50 -0.88
C ALA A 104 12.48 -6.58 0.25
N ARG A 105 13.35 -5.57 0.34
CA ARG A 105 14.41 -5.48 1.36
C ARG A 105 14.47 -4.06 1.95
N PRO A 106 13.52 -3.68 2.83
CA PRO A 106 13.48 -2.32 3.40
C PRO A 106 14.75 -1.91 4.15
N TRP A 107 15.51 -2.87 4.60
CA TRP A 107 16.79 -2.67 5.31
C TRP A 107 18.00 -2.52 4.39
N ASP A 108 17.85 -2.77 3.08
CA ASP A 108 18.94 -2.80 2.09
C ASP A 108 18.42 -2.23 0.76
N ARG A 109 17.91 -1.01 0.81
CA ARG A 109 17.37 -0.30 -0.34
C ARG A 109 18.48 0.24 -1.22
N ASP A 110 18.34 0.11 -2.51
CA ASP A 110 19.21 0.77 -3.48
C ASP A 110 18.85 2.26 -3.67
N ALA A 111 19.57 2.93 -4.54
CA ALA A 111 19.38 4.35 -4.79
C ALA A 111 18.02 4.66 -5.44
N ASP A 112 17.49 3.75 -6.24
CA ASP A 112 16.20 3.92 -6.91
C ASP A 112 15.05 3.72 -5.95
N ASP A 113 15.11 2.70 -5.10
CA ASP A 113 14.16 2.50 -4.00
C ASP A 113 14.09 3.74 -3.10
N ILE A 114 15.25 4.26 -2.69
CA ILE A 114 15.33 5.46 -1.85
C ILE A 114 14.74 6.67 -2.57
N ARG A 115 15.05 6.86 -3.85
CA ARG A 115 14.52 7.97 -4.66
C ARG A 115 12.99 7.90 -4.78
N VAL A 116 12.43 6.73 -5.07
CA VAL A 116 10.98 6.55 -5.22
C VAL A 116 10.26 6.85 -3.89
N LEU A 117 10.75 6.31 -2.79
CA LEU A 117 10.16 6.57 -1.47
C LEU A 117 10.28 8.04 -1.05
N PHE A 118 11.41 8.68 -1.38
CA PHE A 118 11.59 10.11 -1.16
C PHE A 118 10.58 10.94 -1.97
N PHE A 119 10.35 10.58 -3.24
CA PHE A 119 9.36 11.28 -4.07
C PHE A 119 7.94 11.12 -3.52
N ILE A 120 7.59 9.96 -3.00
CA ILE A 120 6.29 9.74 -2.35
C ILE A 120 6.19 10.62 -1.10
N ALA A 121 7.19 10.62 -0.23
CA ALA A 121 7.20 11.40 1.01
C ALA A 121 7.05 12.90 0.75
N GLU A 122 7.72 13.41 -0.29
CA GLU A 122 7.72 14.83 -0.65
C GLU A 122 6.55 15.24 -1.57
N GLY A 123 5.67 14.30 -1.95
CA GLY A 123 4.60 14.57 -2.92
C GLY A 123 5.15 14.94 -4.31
N ARG A 124 6.30 14.40 -4.67
CA ARG A 124 7.01 14.60 -5.93
C ARG A 124 6.90 13.33 -6.78
N GLY A 125 7.57 13.36 -7.90
CA GLY A 125 7.50 12.26 -8.86
C GLY A 125 6.34 12.44 -9.81
N GLU A 126 6.53 12.06 -11.04
CA GLU A 126 5.57 12.20 -12.13
C GLU A 126 5.66 10.99 -13.04
N ILE A 127 4.70 10.87 -13.94
CA ILE A 127 4.78 9.89 -15.02
C ILE A 127 5.92 10.32 -15.94
N ILE A 128 6.85 9.43 -16.19
CA ILE A 128 7.99 9.64 -17.07
C ILE A 128 7.72 9.04 -18.44
N ASP A 129 8.27 9.64 -19.49
CA ASP A 129 8.21 9.12 -20.86
C ASP A 129 9.40 8.21 -21.18
N ASP A 130 10.53 8.38 -20.47
CA ASP A 130 11.78 7.66 -20.70
C ASP A 130 12.53 7.44 -19.38
N GLU A 131 13.15 6.28 -19.23
CA GLU A 131 13.91 5.90 -18.02
C GLU A 131 15.12 6.81 -17.77
N ASN A 132 15.66 7.46 -18.80
CA ASN A 132 16.79 8.38 -18.66
C ASN A 132 16.44 9.66 -17.90
N GLU A 133 15.16 9.99 -17.77
CA GLU A 133 14.70 11.11 -16.95
C GLU A 133 14.95 10.88 -15.45
N VAL A 134 15.13 9.62 -15.06
CA VAL A 134 15.28 9.21 -13.66
C VAL A 134 16.50 8.31 -13.41
N SER A 135 17.60 8.56 -14.07
CA SER A 135 18.87 7.83 -13.91
C SER A 135 19.01 6.53 -14.72
N ALA A 136 18.11 6.26 -15.66
CA ALA A 136 18.08 5.04 -16.47
C ALA A 136 17.93 3.74 -15.64
N TYR A 137 18.27 2.60 -16.23
CA TYR A 137 18.22 1.33 -15.53
C TYR A 137 19.37 1.20 -14.52
N PRO A 138 19.09 0.72 -13.30
CA PRO A 138 20.14 0.48 -12.32
C PRO A 138 21.10 -0.59 -12.83
N SER A 139 22.39 -0.38 -12.56
CA SER A 139 23.44 -1.37 -12.81
C SER A 139 23.86 -2.01 -11.49
N PRO A 140 23.12 -2.99 -10.97
CA PRO A 140 23.46 -3.61 -9.69
C PRO A 140 24.78 -4.36 -9.81
N LYS A 141 25.64 -4.21 -8.82
CA LYS A 141 26.83 -5.04 -8.71
C LYS A 141 26.40 -6.48 -8.40
N PRO A 142 27.02 -7.47 -9.04
CA PRO A 142 26.74 -8.86 -8.69
C PRO A 142 26.93 -9.10 -7.19
N THR A 143 26.00 -9.79 -6.58
CA THR A 143 26.14 -10.22 -5.18
C THR A 143 27.27 -11.22 -5.09
N ALA A 144 28.32 -10.91 -4.32
CA ALA A 144 29.45 -11.78 -4.12
C ALA A 144 29.20 -12.87 -3.06
N ALA A 145 28.10 -12.79 -2.32
CA ALA A 145 27.76 -13.78 -1.29
C ALA A 145 27.15 -15.02 -1.97
N PRO A 146 27.78 -16.21 -1.89
CA PRO A 146 27.19 -17.42 -2.41
C PRO A 146 25.95 -17.79 -1.61
N PHE A 147 24.97 -18.39 -2.29
CA PHE A 147 23.84 -19.01 -1.59
C PHE A 147 24.33 -20.25 -0.84
N VAL A 148 24.03 -20.30 0.46
CA VAL A 148 24.35 -21.44 1.33
C VAL A 148 23.04 -22.09 1.74
N GLU A 149 22.68 -23.19 1.07
CA GLU A 149 21.41 -23.90 1.29
C GLU A 149 21.19 -24.31 2.75
N ALA A 150 22.28 -24.67 3.47
CA ALA A 150 22.20 -25.07 4.86
C ALA A 150 21.66 -24.00 5.80
N ASP A 151 21.73 -22.72 5.39
CA ASP A 151 21.26 -21.57 6.18
C ASP A 151 19.78 -21.28 5.99
N TRP A 152 19.10 -22.01 5.08
CA TRP A 152 17.72 -21.77 4.69
C TRP A 152 16.81 -22.95 5.05
N ASP A 153 15.59 -22.63 5.41
CA ASP A 153 14.48 -23.58 5.42
C ASP A 153 13.89 -23.61 4.01
N LEU A 154 14.04 -24.73 3.30
CA LEU A 154 13.63 -24.84 1.91
C LEU A 154 12.11 -25.03 1.73
N ASP A 155 11.39 -25.41 2.77
CA ASP A 155 9.93 -25.54 2.73
C ASP A 155 9.24 -24.18 2.85
N THR A 156 9.78 -23.31 3.68
CA THR A 156 9.25 -21.95 3.91
C THR A 156 9.97 -20.88 3.10
N MET A 157 11.14 -21.18 2.54
CA MET A 157 12.05 -20.25 1.88
C MET A 157 12.51 -19.10 2.80
N GLU A 158 12.58 -19.36 4.08
CA GLU A 158 13.03 -18.41 5.10
C GLU A 158 14.44 -18.76 5.61
N PRO A 159 15.26 -17.77 5.96
CA PRO A 159 16.56 -18.04 6.59
C PRO A 159 16.36 -18.60 8.00
N LYS A 160 17.06 -19.69 8.35
CA LYS A 160 17.00 -20.32 9.69
C LYS A 160 17.41 -19.38 10.82
N SER A 161 18.18 -18.35 10.51
CA SER A 161 18.54 -17.29 11.46
C SER A 161 17.39 -16.34 11.79
N GLY A 162 16.29 -16.38 11.05
CA GLY A 162 15.22 -15.40 11.09
C GLY A 162 15.58 -14.03 10.50
N LEU A 163 16.78 -13.89 9.94
CA LEU A 163 17.27 -12.64 9.35
C LEU A 163 17.73 -12.88 7.92
N TYR A 164 17.21 -12.09 6.99
CA TYR A 164 17.66 -12.12 5.60
C TYR A 164 19.08 -11.55 5.46
N PRO A 165 19.86 -11.96 4.44
CA PRO A 165 21.18 -11.42 4.20
C PRO A 165 21.19 -9.90 4.15
N GLY A 166 22.05 -9.27 4.95
CA GLY A 166 22.13 -7.81 5.09
C GLY A 166 21.16 -7.19 6.10
N GLN A 167 20.16 -7.93 6.54
CA GLN A 167 19.25 -7.46 7.59
C GLN A 167 19.97 -7.46 8.95
N LYS A 168 19.85 -6.36 9.68
CA LYS A 168 20.34 -6.28 11.06
C LYS A 168 19.24 -6.75 12.01
N ALA A 169 19.61 -7.49 13.05
CA ALA A 169 18.68 -7.76 14.13
C ALA A 169 18.11 -6.44 14.68
N PRO A 170 16.80 -6.38 14.97
CA PRO A 170 16.24 -5.21 15.62
C PRO A 170 17.06 -4.93 16.88
N ALA A 171 17.48 -3.67 17.05
CA ALA A 171 18.16 -3.27 18.26
C ALA A 171 17.28 -3.71 19.44
N GLN A 172 17.82 -4.54 20.33
CA GLN A 172 17.11 -4.85 21.57
C GLN A 172 16.87 -3.51 22.26
N GLU A 173 15.61 -3.06 22.27
CA GLU A 173 15.21 -1.98 23.14
C GLU A 173 15.54 -2.44 24.57
N THR A 174 16.68 -2.02 25.07
CA THR A 174 16.98 -2.08 26.48
C THR A 174 15.98 -1.14 27.15
N MET A 175 14.81 -1.67 27.48
CA MET A 175 13.85 -0.97 28.32
C MET A 175 14.61 -0.45 29.53
N SER A 176 14.68 0.88 29.65
CA SER A 176 15.31 1.49 30.78
C SER A 176 14.65 1.03 32.07
N ALA A 177 15.38 1.01 33.17
CA ALA A 177 14.81 0.65 34.47
C ALA A 177 13.57 1.48 34.83
N ARG A 178 13.46 2.71 34.32
CA ARG A 178 12.28 3.58 34.42
C ARG A 178 11.03 3.01 33.72
N ASP A 179 11.17 2.45 32.53
CA ASP A 179 10.05 1.92 31.75
C ASP A 179 9.46 0.64 32.34
N ARG A 180 10.26 -0.10 33.12
CA ARG A 180 9.79 -1.28 33.85
C ARG A 180 8.93 -0.93 35.08
N ILE A 181 9.17 0.22 35.70
CA ILE A 181 8.47 0.66 36.92
C ILE A 181 7.10 1.24 36.56
N MET A 182 6.91 1.80 35.36
CA MET A 182 5.65 2.44 34.96
C MET A 182 4.60 1.45 34.41
N ARG A 183 4.89 0.15 34.35
CA ARG A 183 3.96 -0.92 33.90
C ARG A 183 3.52 -1.88 35.02
N GLN A 184 3.82 -1.58 36.29
CA GLN A 184 3.22 -2.20 37.46
C GLN A 184 2.16 -1.26 38.06
#